data_464a2110fcb9584453920a114d842692
#
_entry.id   464a2110fcb9584453920a114d842692
#
_cell.length_a   1.000
_cell.length_b   1.000
_cell.length_c   1.000
_cell.angle_alpha   90.00
_cell.angle_beta   90.00
_cell.angle_gamma   90.00
#
_symmetry.space_group_name_H-M   'P 1'
#
loop_
_entity.id
_entity.type
_entity.pdbx_description
1 polymer ?
#
loop_
_entity_poly.entity_id
_entity_poly.type
_entity_poly.pdbx_seq_one_letter_code
_entity_poly.pdbx_strand_id
1 'polypeptide(L)'
;MTRARGFHTQPSTYTISAAPTGRARCRRCARRIEKGGVRIEIRAFVRPGRRTLLFRCADCLDARFAAAVLAAHGSAERVPAQSGLVGSAEAQRVRDALAAASEGGGG
;
A
#
# COMPACT_ATOMS: atom_id res chain seq x y z
N MET A 1 -16.65 20.93 -15.76
CA MET A 1 -16.42 20.46 -15.85
C MET A 1 -15.73 19.84 -15.93
N THR A 2 -15.48 19.79 -15.91
CA THR A 2 -15.04 19.24 -16.05
C THR A 2 -14.18 18.72 -15.97
N ARG A 3 -13.87 18.64 -15.96
CA ARG A 3 -13.17 18.25 -15.89
C ARG A 3 -12.23 17.78 -15.83
N ALA A 4 -11.82 18.02 -15.87
CA ALA A 4 -11.00 17.60 -15.96
C ALA A 4 -10.51 16.80 -15.72
N ARG A 5 -10.64 16.74 -15.73
CA ARG A 5 -10.40 16.06 -15.33
C ARG A 5 -10.12 14.86 -15.67
N GLY A 6 -10.58 14.41 -16.35
CA GLY A 6 -10.49 13.12 -16.66
C GLY A 6 -9.18 12.52 -16.77
N PHE A 7 -8.32 13.13 -17.27
CA PHE A 7 -7.11 12.50 -17.41
C PHE A 7 -6.36 12.45 -16.19
N HIS A 8 -6.91 13.02 -15.25
CA HIS A 8 -6.21 13.06 -14.14
C HIS A 8 -6.09 11.80 -13.56
N THR A 9 -5.66 11.72 -12.57
CA THR A 9 -5.11 10.66 -11.86
C THR A 9 -5.98 9.47 -11.76
N GLN A 10 -5.48 8.35 -12.13
CA GLN A 10 -6.08 7.10 -11.75
C GLN A 10 -5.76 6.84 -10.29
N PRO A 11 -6.66 6.18 -9.55
CA PRO A 11 -6.38 5.85 -8.16
C PRO A 11 -5.16 4.94 -8.05
N SER A 12 -4.40 5.12 -7.00
CA SER A 12 -3.30 4.23 -6.70
C SER A 12 -3.83 2.85 -6.36
N THR A 13 -3.04 1.83 -6.65
CA THR A 13 -3.34 0.48 -6.22
C THR A 13 -2.27 0.00 -5.27
N TYR A 14 -2.60 -0.99 -4.45
CA TYR A 14 -1.75 -1.45 -3.37
C TYR A 14 -1.64 -2.96 -3.37
N THR A 15 -0.45 -3.47 -3.08
CA THR A 15 -0.21 -4.91 -3.01
C THR A 15 0.71 -5.21 -1.83
N ILE A 16 0.38 -6.23 -1.06
CA ILE A 16 1.26 -6.69 0.01
C ILE A 16 2.33 -7.56 -0.65
N SER A 17 3.59 -7.20 -0.47
CA SER A 17 4.68 -7.92 -1.12
C SER A 17 5.87 -8.07 -0.19
N ALA A 18 6.78 -8.95 -0.56
CA ALA A 18 8.05 -9.10 0.15
C ALA A 18 9.14 -8.45 -0.67
N ALA A 19 10.04 -7.75 0.00
CA ALA A 19 11.13 -7.06 -0.69
C ALA A 19 12.09 -8.10 -1.30
N PRO A 20 12.32 -8.03 -2.62
CA PRO A 20 13.24 -9.00 -3.26
C PRO A 20 14.70 -8.68 -2.97
N THR A 21 14.99 -7.43 -2.60
CA THR A 21 16.34 -7.00 -2.26
C THR A 21 16.23 -6.06 -1.08
N GLY A 22 17.35 -5.62 -0.53
CA GLY A 22 17.33 -4.65 0.54
C GLY A 22 17.45 -3.20 0.07
N ARG A 23 17.07 -2.92 -1.18
CA ARG A 23 17.27 -1.58 -1.76
C ARG A 23 16.12 -0.63 -1.59
N ALA A 24 14.92 -1.15 -1.44
CA ALA A 24 13.74 -0.31 -1.34
C ALA A 24 13.71 0.45 -0.02
N ARG A 25 13.16 1.65 -0.05
CA ARG A 25 13.00 2.46 1.15
C ARG A 25 11.54 2.80 1.35
N CYS A 26 11.14 2.86 2.60
CA CYS A 26 9.80 3.28 2.94
C CYS A 26 9.60 4.74 2.56
N ARG A 27 8.50 5.03 1.89
CA ARG A 27 8.18 6.38 1.47
C ARG A 27 7.98 7.33 2.64
N ARG A 28 7.54 6.80 3.78
CA ARG A 28 7.23 7.63 4.94
C ARG A 28 8.42 7.84 5.86
N CYS A 29 9.09 6.75 6.26
CA CYS A 29 10.18 6.86 7.26
C CYS A 29 11.56 6.82 6.64
N ALA A 30 11.66 6.58 5.34
CA ALA A 30 12.90 6.52 4.60
C ALA A 30 13.83 5.39 5.02
N ARG A 31 13.39 4.51 5.94
CA ARG A 31 14.18 3.37 6.32
C ARG A 31 14.24 2.36 5.21
N ARG A 32 15.34 1.68 5.11
CA ARG A 32 15.52 0.62 4.15
C ARG A 32 14.65 -0.58 4.54
N ILE A 33 13.98 -1.16 3.56
CA ILE A 33 13.18 -2.36 3.79
C ILE A 33 14.06 -3.56 3.49
N GLU A 34 14.33 -4.38 4.50
CA GLU A 34 15.25 -5.49 4.35
C GLU A 34 14.71 -6.53 3.38
N LYS A 35 15.63 -7.26 2.75
CA LYS A 35 15.26 -8.35 1.87
C LYS A 35 14.36 -9.33 2.61
N GLY A 36 13.26 -9.70 2.00
CA GLY A 36 12.27 -10.57 2.63
C GLY A 36 11.28 -9.87 3.52
N GLY A 37 11.52 -8.59 3.83
CA GLY A 37 10.60 -7.84 4.67
C GLY A 37 9.28 -7.58 3.95
N VAL A 38 8.17 -7.71 4.67
CA VAL A 38 6.86 -7.47 4.09
C VAL A 38 6.56 -5.98 4.05
N ARG A 39 6.03 -5.53 2.93
CA ARG A 39 5.79 -4.12 2.70
C ARG A 39 4.51 -3.95 1.90
N ILE A 40 4.03 -2.72 1.80
CA ILE A 40 2.95 -2.42 0.86
C ILE A 40 3.57 -1.73 -0.35
N GLU A 41 3.35 -2.34 -1.50
CA GLU A 41 3.79 -1.80 -2.77
C GLU A 41 2.69 -0.91 -3.30
N ILE A 42 3.03 0.31 -3.66
CA ILE A 42 2.09 1.32 -4.10
C ILE A 42 2.36 1.64 -5.56
N ARG A 43 1.36 1.40 -6.40
CA ARG A 43 1.44 1.82 -7.79
C ARG A 43 0.68 3.12 -7.93
N ALA A 44 1.42 4.19 -8.03
CA ALA A 44 0.83 5.51 -8.13
C ALA A 44 0.92 6.02 -9.56
N PHE A 45 -0.13 6.70 -10.00
CA PHE A 45 -0.18 7.29 -11.32
C PHE A 45 0.05 8.78 -11.17
N VAL A 46 1.24 9.24 -11.55
CA VAL A 46 1.58 10.65 -11.38
C VAL A 46 1.04 11.50 -12.51
N ARG A 47 0.84 10.90 -13.67
CA ARG A 47 0.21 11.56 -14.82
C ARG A 47 -0.14 10.50 -15.86
N PRO A 48 -0.93 10.80 -16.86
CA PRO A 48 -1.32 9.81 -17.85
C PRO A 48 -0.12 9.13 -18.48
N GLY A 49 -0.13 7.81 -18.51
CA GLY A 49 0.95 7.03 -19.06
C GLY A 49 2.18 6.91 -18.18
N ARG A 50 2.16 7.48 -16.98
CA ARG A 50 3.31 7.51 -16.11
C ARG A 50 2.98 6.91 -14.76
N ARG A 51 3.56 5.79 -14.44
CA ARG A 51 3.39 5.14 -13.15
C ARG A 51 4.68 5.19 -12.37
N THR A 52 4.57 5.19 -11.06
CA THR A 52 5.73 5.06 -10.21
C THR A 52 5.44 4.05 -9.13
N LEU A 53 6.47 3.34 -8.71
CA LEU A 53 6.35 2.36 -7.65
C LEU A 53 6.93 2.95 -6.38
N LEU A 54 6.11 2.96 -5.33
CA LEU A 54 6.54 3.42 -4.03
C LEU A 54 6.31 2.29 -3.04
N PHE A 55 6.98 2.36 -1.90
CA PHE A 55 6.88 1.30 -0.90
C PHE A 55 6.67 1.91 0.46
N ARG A 56 5.90 1.23 1.29
CA ARG A 56 5.72 1.63 2.68
C ARG A 56 5.92 0.40 3.56
N CYS A 57 6.76 0.53 4.59
CA CYS A 57 7.02 -0.60 5.46
C CYS A 57 5.83 -0.88 6.37
N ALA A 58 5.80 -2.07 6.94
CA ALA A 58 4.68 -2.50 7.75
C ALA A 58 4.50 -1.66 9.01
N ASP A 59 5.54 -0.97 9.44
CA ASP A 59 5.47 -0.14 10.65
C ASP A 59 4.91 1.26 10.40
N CYS A 60 4.68 1.62 9.14
CA CYS A 60 4.25 2.97 8.78
C CYS A 60 2.83 3.00 8.23
N LEU A 61 1.94 2.22 8.82
CA LEU A 61 0.55 2.15 8.39
C LEU A 61 -0.30 3.04 9.28
N ASP A 62 -0.36 4.33 8.93
CA ASP A 62 -1.18 5.24 9.72
C ASP A 62 -2.63 5.23 9.21
N ALA A 63 -3.50 5.92 9.92
CA ALA A 63 -4.93 5.94 9.62
C ALA A 63 -5.23 6.47 8.23
N ARG A 64 -4.52 7.51 7.84
CA ARG A 64 -4.75 8.14 6.55
C ARG A 64 -4.37 7.21 5.39
N PHE A 65 -3.23 6.56 5.53
CA PHE A 65 -2.79 5.61 4.52
C PHE A 65 -3.72 4.40 4.47
N ALA A 66 -4.10 3.88 5.63
CA ALA A 66 -5.01 2.74 5.71
C ALA A 66 -6.35 3.06 5.05
N ALA A 67 -6.87 4.25 5.30
CA ALA A 67 -8.13 4.67 4.68
C ALA A 67 -8.03 4.69 3.16
N ALA A 68 -6.91 5.16 2.63
CA ALA A 68 -6.71 5.19 1.18
C ALA A 68 -6.66 3.77 0.61
N VAL A 69 -5.96 2.86 1.28
CA VAL A 69 -5.87 1.48 0.82
C VAL A 69 -7.25 0.80 0.83
N LEU A 70 -7.98 0.99 1.91
CA LEU A 70 -9.30 0.38 2.03
C LEU A 70 -10.28 0.96 1.02
N ALA A 71 -10.18 2.25 0.75
CA ALA A 71 -11.02 2.87 -0.27
C ALA A 71 -10.72 2.32 -1.65
N ALA A 72 -9.46 2.05 -1.94
CA ALA A 72 -9.08 1.54 -3.25
C ALA A 72 -9.52 0.10 -3.48
N HIS A 73 -9.53 -0.72 -2.42
CA HIS A 73 -9.81 -2.15 -2.58
C HIS A 73 -11.11 -2.61 -1.93
N GLY A 74 -11.77 -1.75 -1.22
CA GLY A 74 -13.04 -2.05 -0.57
C GLY A 74 -12.92 -2.56 0.86
N SER A 75 -11.88 -3.30 1.16
CA SER A 75 -11.64 -3.80 2.52
C SER A 75 -10.20 -4.28 2.63
N ALA A 76 -9.74 -4.48 3.86
CA ALA A 76 -8.39 -5.02 4.09
C ALA A 76 -8.23 -6.41 3.50
N GLU A 77 -9.29 -7.21 3.54
CA GLU A 77 -9.24 -8.57 3.03
C GLU A 77 -9.11 -8.63 1.51
N ARG A 78 -9.50 -7.58 0.82
CA ARG A 78 -9.41 -7.53 -0.62
C ARG A 78 -8.10 -6.98 -1.16
N VAL A 79 -7.22 -6.51 -0.30
CA VAL A 79 -5.92 -6.03 -0.74
C VAL A 79 -5.13 -7.22 -1.29
N PRO A 80 -4.67 -7.15 -2.54
CA PRO A 80 -3.94 -8.29 -3.12
C PRO A 80 -2.61 -8.50 -2.41
N ALA A 81 -2.17 -9.75 -2.42
CA ALA A 81 -0.87 -10.11 -1.89
C ALA A 81 -0.09 -10.85 -2.97
N GLN A 82 1.21 -10.65 -2.96
CA GLN A 82 2.12 -11.38 -3.84
C GLN A 82 1.89 -12.88 -3.65
N SER A 83 1.98 -13.64 -4.74
CA SER A 83 1.59 -15.06 -4.70
C SER A 83 2.24 -15.86 -3.59
N GLY A 84 3.49 -15.60 -3.29
CA GLY A 84 4.18 -16.31 -2.21
C GLY A 84 3.71 -15.91 -0.82
N LEU A 85 2.90 -14.86 -0.71
CA LEU A 85 2.40 -14.39 0.58
C LEU A 85 0.92 -14.69 0.79
N VAL A 86 0.25 -15.22 -0.19
CA VAL A 86 -1.17 -15.53 -0.05
C VAL A 86 -1.34 -16.53 1.09
N GLY A 87 -2.15 -16.17 2.08
CA GLY A 87 -2.37 -17.01 3.24
C GLY A 87 -1.27 -16.96 4.29
N SER A 88 -0.24 -16.16 4.09
CA SER A 88 0.84 -16.09 5.08
C SER A 88 0.43 -15.29 6.30
N ALA A 89 1.06 -15.60 7.43
CA ALA A 89 0.81 -14.87 8.67
C ALA A 89 1.25 -13.41 8.54
N GLU A 90 2.32 -13.16 7.80
CA GLU A 90 2.82 -11.81 7.60
C GLU A 90 1.82 -10.96 6.83
N ALA A 91 1.25 -11.51 5.76
CA ALA A 91 0.25 -10.79 5.00
C ALA A 91 -1.00 -10.51 5.84
N GLN A 92 -1.40 -11.48 6.65
CA GLN A 92 -2.55 -11.29 7.52
C GLN A 92 -2.29 -10.21 8.56
N ARG A 93 -1.08 -10.15 9.11
CA ARG A 93 -0.73 -9.10 10.06
C ARG A 93 -0.82 -7.71 9.43
N VAL A 94 -0.40 -7.59 8.18
CA VAL A 94 -0.51 -6.32 7.48
C VAL A 94 -1.98 -5.95 7.27
N ARG A 95 -2.81 -6.92 6.90
CA ARG A 95 -4.25 -6.66 6.74
C ARG A 95 -4.90 -6.25 8.05
N ASP A 96 -4.53 -6.92 9.13
CA ASP A 96 -5.07 -6.59 10.45
C ASP A 96 -4.64 -5.18 10.87
N ALA A 97 -3.40 -4.83 10.58
CA ALA A 97 -2.89 -3.50 10.89
C ALA A 97 -3.59 -2.42 10.09
N LEU A 98 -3.89 -2.69 8.83
CA LEU A 98 -4.64 -1.74 8.00
C LEU A 98 -6.04 -1.52 8.56
N ALA A 99 -6.71 -2.59 8.92
CA ALA A 99 -8.05 -2.48 9.47
C ALA A 99 -8.04 -1.73 10.80
N ALA A 100 -7.10 -2.06 11.66
CA ALA A 100 -7.00 -1.42 12.97
C ALA A 100 -6.65 0.06 12.84
N ALA A 101 -5.72 0.40 11.96
CA ALA A 101 -5.31 1.79 11.76
C ALA A 101 -6.47 2.63 11.23
N SER A 102 -7.24 2.06 10.30
CA SER A 102 -8.37 2.77 9.73
C SER A 102 -9.44 3.04 10.79
N GLU A 103 -9.73 2.05 11.63
CA GLU A 103 -10.71 2.22 12.70
C GLU A 103 -10.23 3.19 13.75
N GLY A 104 -8.98 3.04 14.18
CA GLY A 104 -8.42 3.90 15.20
C GLY A 104 -8.36 5.35 14.77
N GLY A 105 -8.02 5.57 13.50
CA GLY A 105 -7.91 6.92 12.98
C GLY A 105 -9.23 7.63 12.86
N GLY A 106 -10.32 6.86 12.78
CA GLY A 106 -11.64 7.46 12.72
C GLY A 106 -12.10 8.01 14.04
N GLY A 107 -11.45 7.61 15.09
CA GLY A 107 -11.82 8.05 16.43
C GLY A 107 -11.46 9.46 16.74
#